data_127b05e53d7bf331be3c50a2957a8c6f
#
_entry.id   127b05e53d7bf331be3c50a2957a8c6f
#
_cell.length_a   1.000
_cell.length_b   1.000
_cell.length_c   1.000
_cell.angle_alpha   90.00
_cell.angle_beta   90.00
_cell.angle_gamma   90.00
#
_symmetry.space_group_name_H-M   'P 1'
#
loop_
_entity.id
_entity.type
_entity.pdbx_description
1 polymer ?
#
loop_
_entity_poly.entity_id
_entity_poly.type
_entity_poly.pdbx_seq_one_letter_code
_entity_poly.pdbx_strand_id
1 'polypeptide(L)'
;MSVLPDGSEFVSWEMPCSYDTVIHVNPAHKMSADNNDGSSEAPLKTISEAARRAVAGTKVVIHQGTYRECVRPQAGGEGPEKMVLYEAAGDGDVVIKASEEVTEFEKSTGWIMGEIEGEEKTPIIWCHHLNPEQFKGYNPFCAVNILHDRLFIEYDKTDMTPYLNRRGMVFCDGKPLVQVALYRQMTEQPGSYWVEANGQTIHFRLENDEDPRMHTIEL
;
A
#
# COMPACT_ATOMS: atom_id res chain seq x y z
N MET A 1 -20.45 -26.66 3.95
CA MET A 1 -21.31 -26.23 2.84
C MET A 1 -21.86 -24.88 3.18
N SER A 2 -21.76 -23.93 2.26
CA SER A 2 -22.33 -22.61 2.42
C SER A 2 -23.78 -22.63 1.90
N VAL A 3 -24.69 -22.00 2.65
CA VAL A 3 -26.12 -22.00 2.31
C VAL A 3 -26.53 -20.58 1.96
N LEU A 4 -27.29 -20.39 0.89
CA LEU A 4 -27.82 -19.10 0.48
C LEU A 4 -28.95 -18.65 1.44
N PRO A 5 -29.31 -17.35 1.47
CA PRO A 5 -30.35 -16.83 2.35
C PRO A 5 -31.72 -17.47 2.16
N ASP A 6 -32.00 -18.06 1.02
CA ASP A 6 -33.22 -18.81 0.69
C ASP A 6 -33.20 -20.27 1.16
N GLY A 7 -32.10 -20.70 1.79
CA GLY A 7 -31.91 -22.06 2.28
C GLY A 7 -31.38 -23.05 1.24
N SER A 8 -31.14 -22.62 0.01
CA SER A 8 -30.53 -23.45 -1.01
C SER A 8 -29.01 -23.59 -0.78
N GLU A 9 -28.42 -24.69 -1.27
CA GLU A 9 -26.98 -24.89 -1.21
C GLU A 9 -26.28 -23.95 -2.21
N PHE A 10 -25.23 -23.23 -1.72
CA PHE A 10 -24.36 -22.49 -2.60
C PHE A 10 -23.44 -23.45 -3.35
N VAL A 11 -23.65 -23.54 -4.67
CA VAL A 11 -22.76 -24.30 -5.55
C VAL A 11 -21.73 -23.33 -6.12
N SER A 12 -20.44 -23.56 -5.82
CA SER A 12 -19.36 -22.78 -6.40
C SER A 12 -19.39 -22.87 -7.92
N TRP A 13 -19.21 -21.71 -8.59
CA TRP A 13 -19.04 -21.69 -10.05
C TRP A 13 -17.63 -22.12 -10.47
N GLU A 14 -16.74 -22.41 -9.55
CA GLU A 14 -15.40 -22.90 -9.84
C GLU A 14 -15.49 -24.29 -10.50
N MET A 15 -14.99 -24.37 -11.70
CA MET A 15 -14.88 -25.61 -12.43
C MET A 15 -13.42 -26.07 -12.45
N PRO A 16 -13.17 -27.40 -12.51
CA PRO A 16 -11.82 -27.91 -12.75
C PRO A 16 -11.28 -27.35 -14.06
N CYS A 17 -10.22 -26.57 -14.00
CA CYS A 17 -9.54 -26.03 -15.16
C CYS A 17 -8.26 -26.80 -15.44
N SER A 18 -7.92 -26.98 -16.70
CA SER A 18 -6.61 -27.44 -17.15
C SER A 18 -5.75 -26.23 -17.53
N TYR A 19 -4.47 -26.29 -17.22
CA TYR A 19 -3.53 -25.24 -17.54
C TYR A 19 -2.44 -25.77 -18.45
N ASP A 20 -2.27 -25.11 -19.60
CA ASP A 20 -1.27 -25.48 -20.60
C ASP A 20 0.14 -24.97 -20.23
N THR A 21 0.15 -23.86 -19.46
CA THR A 21 1.38 -23.16 -19.06
C THR A 21 1.36 -22.87 -17.57
N VAL A 22 2.49 -23.08 -16.90
CA VAL A 22 2.71 -22.69 -15.50
C VAL A 22 3.85 -21.68 -15.45
N ILE A 23 3.61 -20.55 -14.81
CA ILE A 23 4.60 -19.48 -14.58
C ILE A 23 4.83 -19.36 -13.08
N HIS A 24 6.06 -19.51 -12.63
CA HIS A 24 6.46 -19.29 -11.24
C HIS A 24 6.97 -17.87 -11.03
N VAL A 25 6.52 -17.23 -9.94
CA VAL A 25 7.01 -15.94 -9.47
C VAL A 25 7.61 -16.15 -8.08
N ASN A 26 8.92 -15.95 -7.94
CA ASN A 26 9.63 -16.17 -6.68
C ASN A 26 10.79 -15.17 -6.52
N PRO A 27 10.58 -14.01 -5.89
CA PRO A 27 11.61 -12.98 -5.75
C PRO A 27 12.78 -13.40 -4.86
N ALA A 28 12.59 -14.39 -3.97
CA ALA A 28 13.63 -14.91 -3.10
C ALA A 28 14.53 -15.98 -3.76
N HIS A 29 14.13 -16.49 -4.92
CA HIS A 29 14.94 -17.49 -5.64
C HIS A 29 16.21 -16.84 -6.23
N LYS A 30 17.37 -17.49 -6.02
CA LYS A 30 18.67 -16.96 -6.45
C LYS A 30 18.80 -16.66 -7.95
N MET A 31 18.00 -17.36 -8.76
CA MET A 31 17.98 -17.18 -10.23
C MET A 31 16.80 -16.30 -10.68
N SER A 32 16.08 -15.68 -9.75
CA SER A 32 14.90 -14.88 -10.07
C SER A 32 15.23 -13.66 -10.92
N ALA A 33 14.56 -13.54 -12.07
CA ALA A 33 14.67 -12.37 -12.95
C ALA A 33 13.48 -12.29 -13.90
N ASP A 34 13.02 -11.08 -14.24
CA ASP A 34 11.87 -10.90 -15.12
C ASP A 34 12.15 -11.20 -16.60
N ASN A 35 13.40 -11.46 -16.97
CA ASN A 35 13.77 -11.95 -18.29
C ASN A 35 13.88 -13.50 -18.38
N ASN A 36 13.61 -14.21 -17.28
CA ASN A 36 13.57 -15.68 -17.26
C ASN A 36 12.32 -16.21 -17.98
N ASP A 37 12.28 -17.53 -18.19
CA ASP A 37 11.15 -18.23 -18.81
C ASP A 37 9.95 -18.43 -17.86
N GLY A 38 10.16 -18.28 -16.56
CA GLY A 38 9.13 -18.46 -15.53
C GLY A 38 8.98 -19.92 -15.06
N SER A 39 9.93 -20.78 -15.37
CA SER A 39 9.98 -22.14 -14.79
C SER A 39 10.29 -22.12 -13.30
N SER A 40 10.11 -23.24 -12.60
CA SER A 40 10.46 -23.38 -11.18
C SER A 40 11.94 -23.14 -10.88
N GLU A 41 12.82 -23.49 -11.85
CA GLU A 41 14.27 -23.33 -11.75
C GLU A 41 14.75 -21.91 -12.11
N ALA A 42 13.99 -21.20 -12.96
CA ALA A 42 14.26 -19.85 -13.42
C ALA A 42 12.97 -18.98 -13.33
N PRO A 43 12.47 -18.72 -12.10
CA PRO A 43 11.21 -18.01 -11.90
C PRO A 43 11.33 -16.52 -12.25
N LEU A 44 10.18 -15.90 -12.48
CA LEU A 44 10.08 -14.46 -12.60
C LEU A 44 10.26 -13.80 -11.22
N LYS A 45 10.64 -12.55 -11.23
CA LYS A 45 10.82 -11.76 -10.01
C LYS A 45 9.52 -11.06 -9.59
N THR A 46 8.67 -10.64 -10.56
CA THR A 46 7.48 -9.84 -10.33
C THR A 46 6.21 -10.53 -10.82
N ILE A 47 5.11 -10.29 -10.09
CA ILE A 47 3.77 -10.74 -10.52
C ILE A 47 3.35 -9.94 -11.76
N SER A 48 3.75 -8.67 -11.86
CA SER A 48 3.45 -7.79 -13.00
C SER A 48 3.99 -8.35 -14.31
N GLU A 49 5.20 -8.92 -14.31
CA GLU A 49 5.74 -9.55 -15.51
C GLU A 49 5.01 -10.85 -15.84
N ALA A 50 4.65 -11.66 -14.83
CA ALA A 50 3.81 -12.83 -15.04
C ALA A 50 2.45 -12.44 -15.64
N ALA A 51 1.84 -11.38 -15.11
CA ALA A 51 0.55 -10.86 -15.60
C ALA A 51 0.62 -10.32 -17.05
N ARG A 52 1.76 -9.79 -17.45
CA ARG A 52 2.00 -9.36 -18.83
C ARG A 52 2.10 -10.53 -19.81
N ARG A 53 2.61 -11.69 -19.36
CA ARG A 53 2.80 -12.90 -20.19
C ARG A 53 1.62 -13.84 -20.17
N ALA A 54 0.86 -13.85 -19.07
CA ALA A 54 -0.24 -14.77 -18.89
C ALA A 54 -1.31 -14.59 -19.97
N VAL A 55 -1.71 -15.72 -20.54
CA VAL A 55 -2.81 -15.83 -21.53
C VAL A 55 -3.77 -16.92 -21.06
N ALA A 56 -4.90 -17.10 -21.75
CA ALA A 56 -5.85 -18.14 -21.43
C ALA A 56 -5.18 -19.53 -21.30
N GLY A 57 -5.49 -20.26 -20.23
CA GLY A 57 -4.83 -21.52 -19.88
C GLY A 57 -3.52 -21.39 -19.14
N THR A 58 -3.18 -20.19 -18.64
CA THR A 58 -1.97 -19.98 -17.83
C THR A 58 -2.30 -20.04 -16.34
N LYS A 59 -1.50 -20.78 -15.57
CA LYS A 59 -1.45 -20.76 -14.11
C LYS A 59 -0.20 -20.01 -13.64
N VAL A 60 -0.40 -18.97 -12.86
CA VAL A 60 0.68 -18.20 -12.22
C VAL A 60 0.77 -18.65 -10.76
N VAL A 61 1.88 -19.26 -10.39
CA VAL A 61 2.19 -19.75 -9.04
C VAL A 61 3.07 -18.72 -8.35
N ILE A 62 2.53 -18.08 -7.32
CA ILE A 62 3.17 -16.97 -6.61
C ILE A 62 3.72 -17.51 -5.30
N HIS A 63 5.04 -17.48 -5.15
CA HIS A 63 5.74 -17.93 -3.96
C HIS A 63 5.69 -16.88 -2.84
N GLN A 64 5.95 -17.32 -1.61
CA GLN A 64 5.99 -16.48 -0.43
C GLN A 64 6.79 -15.19 -0.67
N GLY A 65 6.22 -14.05 -0.24
CA GLY A 65 6.90 -12.77 -0.31
C GLY A 65 5.97 -11.58 -0.21
N THR A 66 6.59 -10.40 -0.07
CA THR A 66 5.89 -9.10 -0.18
C THR A 66 6.19 -8.49 -1.54
N TYR A 67 5.15 -8.27 -2.31
CA TYR A 67 5.20 -7.75 -3.67
C TYR A 67 4.69 -6.31 -3.68
N ARG A 68 5.60 -5.34 -3.89
CA ARG A 68 5.24 -3.91 -3.95
C ARG A 68 5.03 -3.52 -5.40
N GLU A 69 3.84 -3.83 -5.90
CA GLU A 69 3.53 -3.64 -7.32
C GLU A 69 2.02 -3.51 -7.57
N CYS A 70 1.69 -2.86 -8.68
CA CYS A 70 0.34 -2.77 -9.21
C CYS A 70 0.18 -3.82 -10.32
N VAL A 71 -0.39 -4.95 -10.00
CA VAL A 71 -0.60 -6.04 -10.95
C VAL A 71 -1.72 -5.69 -11.94
N ARG A 72 -1.40 -5.73 -13.24
CA ARG A 72 -2.35 -5.42 -14.33
C ARG A 72 -2.36 -6.55 -15.35
N PRO A 73 -3.23 -7.56 -15.18
CA PRO A 73 -3.38 -8.62 -16.17
C PRO A 73 -3.73 -8.06 -17.55
N GLN A 74 -3.01 -8.50 -18.59
CA GLN A 74 -3.22 -8.05 -19.97
C GLN A 74 -4.22 -8.91 -20.72
N ALA A 75 -4.44 -10.15 -20.28
CA ALA A 75 -5.37 -11.08 -20.86
C ALA A 75 -6.21 -11.77 -19.80
N GLY A 76 -7.38 -12.22 -20.18
CA GLY A 76 -8.27 -13.07 -19.38
C GLY A 76 -8.34 -14.50 -19.92
N GLY A 77 -9.26 -15.29 -19.35
CA GLY A 77 -9.59 -16.62 -19.87
C GLY A 77 -10.45 -16.54 -21.14
N GLU A 78 -10.49 -17.64 -21.90
CA GLU A 78 -11.34 -17.82 -23.09
C GLU A 78 -12.66 -18.52 -22.73
N GLY A 79 -12.84 -18.93 -21.49
CA GLY A 79 -14.04 -19.59 -21.00
C GLY A 79 -13.77 -20.27 -19.65
N PRO A 80 -14.80 -20.88 -19.03
CA PRO A 80 -14.66 -21.45 -17.68
C PRO A 80 -13.65 -22.60 -17.60
N GLU A 81 -13.37 -23.29 -18.71
CA GLU A 81 -12.42 -24.39 -18.77
C GLU A 81 -10.98 -23.92 -19.09
N LYS A 82 -10.82 -22.67 -19.53
CA LYS A 82 -9.52 -22.12 -19.95
C LYS A 82 -9.30 -20.74 -19.35
N MET A 83 -9.22 -20.69 -18.04
CA MET A 83 -9.03 -19.49 -17.24
C MET A 83 -7.54 -19.09 -17.14
N VAL A 84 -7.28 -17.88 -16.69
CA VAL A 84 -5.99 -17.49 -16.12
C VAL A 84 -6.11 -17.57 -14.61
N LEU A 85 -5.27 -18.36 -13.96
CA LEU A 85 -5.25 -18.53 -12.51
C LEU A 85 -4.02 -17.85 -11.92
N TYR A 86 -4.23 -17.10 -10.86
CA TYR A 86 -3.18 -16.61 -9.96
C TYR A 86 -3.40 -17.25 -8.59
N GLU A 87 -2.45 -18.03 -8.12
CA GLU A 87 -2.57 -18.69 -6.81
C GLU A 87 -1.26 -18.60 -6.02
N ALA A 88 -1.39 -18.60 -4.70
CA ALA A 88 -0.23 -18.76 -3.81
C ALA A 88 0.34 -20.18 -3.92
N ALA A 89 1.66 -20.30 -3.91
CA ALA A 89 2.35 -21.60 -3.98
C ALA A 89 2.10 -22.49 -2.74
N GLY A 90 1.61 -21.91 -1.64
CA GLY A 90 1.38 -22.62 -0.39
C GLY A 90 2.63 -22.80 0.47
N ASP A 91 3.71 -22.13 0.14
CA ASP A 91 5.00 -22.13 0.87
C ASP A 91 5.11 -21.01 1.92
N GLY A 92 4.10 -20.15 2.03
CA GLY A 92 4.00 -19.07 3.01
C GLY A 92 3.08 -17.94 2.54
N ASP A 93 3.10 -16.82 3.24
CA ASP A 93 2.23 -15.67 2.96
C ASP A 93 2.66 -14.95 1.68
N VAL A 94 1.70 -14.69 0.82
CA VAL A 94 1.82 -13.84 -0.37
C VAL A 94 1.09 -12.54 -0.11
N VAL A 95 1.82 -11.45 -0.01
CA VAL A 95 1.26 -10.13 0.29
C VAL A 95 1.55 -9.17 -0.86
N ILE A 96 0.51 -8.62 -1.48
CA ILE A 96 0.63 -7.57 -2.50
C ILE A 96 0.31 -6.24 -1.84
N LYS A 97 1.26 -5.30 -1.87
CA LYS A 97 1.12 -3.97 -1.27
C LYS A 97 1.32 -2.88 -2.31
N ALA A 98 0.58 -1.79 -2.16
CA ALA A 98 0.79 -0.55 -2.92
C ALA A 98 1.70 0.44 -2.17
N SER A 99 1.96 0.21 -0.88
CA SER A 99 2.84 1.05 -0.07
C SER A 99 4.32 0.85 -0.41
N GLU A 100 5.10 1.93 -0.27
CA GLU A 100 6.55 1.92 -0.39
C GLU A 100 7.18 2.03 1.01
N GLU A 101 8.24 1.27 1.24
CA GLU A 101 9.00 1.34 2.47
C GLU A 101 10.00 2.49 2.41
N VAL A 102 10.10 3.27 3.49
CA VAL A 102 11.03 4.40 3.59
C VAL A 102 11.98 4.21 4.75
N THR A 103 13.23 4.64 4.56
CA THR A 103 14.33 4.43 5.50
C THR A 103 15.08 5.71 5.83
N GLU A 104 14.82 6.79 5.11
CA GLU A 104 15.51 8.07 5.30
C GLU A 104 14.64 9.01 6.15
N PHE A 105 15.12 9.31 7.34
CA PHE A 105 14.40 10.14 8.31
C PHE A 105 15.34 11.16 8.94
N GLU A 106 14.83 12.35 9.17
CA GLU A 106 15.48 13.37 9.97
C GLU A 106 14.52 13.92 11.04
N LYS A 107 15.09 14.56 12.07
CA LYS A 107 14.25 15.22 13.08
C LYS A 107 13.60 16.45 12.48
N SER A 108 12.29 16.52 12.61
CA SER A 108 11.53 17.68 12.20
C SER A 108 11.90 18.89 13.05
N THR A 109 12.22 19.99 12.39
CA THR A 109 12.61 21.25 13.05
C THR A 109 11.85 22.43 12.44
N GLY A 110 11.61 23.47 13.24
CA GLY A 110 11.13 24.75 12.72
C GLY A 110 9.62 24.96 12.66
N TRP A 111 8.81 23.94 12.96
CA TRP A 111 7.34 24.06 12.95
C TRP A 111 6.71 24.28 14.33
N ILE A 112 7.48 24.11 15.40
CA ILE A 112 7.03 24.40 16.76
C ILE A 112 7.29 25.86 17.03
N MET A 113 6.25 26.65 17.11
CA MET A 113 6.30 28.07 17.46
C MET A 113 6.13 28.20 18.97
N GLY A 114 7.25 28.22 19.70
CA GLY A 114 7.30 28.42 21.14
C GLY A 114 7.53 27.14 21.96
N GLU A 115 7.89 27.33 23.22
CA GLU A 115 7.96 26.29 24.24
C GLU A 115 6.55 25.82 24.59
N ILE A 116 6.34 24.50 24.67
CA ILE A 116 5.08 23.96 25.19
C ILE A 116 5.20 24.05 26.72
N GLU A 117 4.52 25.05 27.29
CA GLU A 117 4.49 25.25 28.75
C GLU A 117 3.98 23.99 29.47
N GLY A 118 4.76 23.44 30.34
CA GLY A 118 4.36 22.36 31.26
C GLY A 118 4.68 20.94 30.83
N GLU A 119 5.36 20.70 29.72
CA GLU A 119 5.79 19.35 29.37
C GLU A 119 7.24 19.09 29.80
N GLU A 120 7.45 18.06 30.61
CA GLU A 120 8.78 17.59 31.03
C GLU A 120 9.60 17.03 29.84
N LYS A 121 8.96 16.73 28.70
CA LYS A 121 9.60 16.11 27.53
C LYS A 121 8.99 16.65 26.24
N THR A 122 9.83 17.28 25.42
CA THR A 122 9.45 17.69 24.07
C THR A 122 9.21 16.46 23.21
N PRO A 123 8.04 16.32 22.55
CA PRO A 123 7.77 15.19 21.68
C PRO A 123 8.77 15.15 20.52
N ILE A 124 9.18 13.94 20.14
CA ILE A 124 10.10 13.72 19.03
C ILE A 124 9.28 13.51 17.76
N ILE A 125 9.34 14.51 16.88
CA ILE A 125 8.71 14.46 15.57
C ILE A 125 9.80 14.24 14.52
N TRP A 126 9.54 13.31 13.62
CA TRP A 126 10.40 12.98 12.50
C TRP A 126 9.81 13.49 11.20
N CYS A 127 10.63 13.64 10.16
CA CYS A 127 10.14 13.88 8.82
C CYS A 127 10.85 13.04 7.77
N HIS A 128 10.14 12.82 6.68
CA HIS A 128 10.61 12.18 5.45
C HIS A 128 10.30 13.09 4.27
N HIS A 129 11.31 13.33 3.43
CA HIS A 129 11.17 14.06 2.18
C HIS A 129 10.91 13.07 1.05
N LEU A 130 9.76 13.21 0.39
CA LEU A 130 9.39 12.33 -0.71
C LEU A 130 10.29 12.53 -1.93
N ASN A 131 10.82 11.44 -2.43
CA ASN A 131 11.44 11.43 -3.75
C ASN A 131 10.34 11.49 -4.82
N PRO A 132 10.39 12.41 -5.81
CA PRO A 132 9.42 12.50 -6.90
C PRO A 132 9.22 11.20 -7.67
N GLU A 133 10.23 10.35 -7.76
CA GLU A 133 10.18 9.05 -8.45
C GLU A 133 9.52 7.94 -7.63
N GLN A 134 9.33 8.14 -6.32
CA GLN A 134 8.85 7.12 -5.38
C GLN A 134 7.48 6.56 -5.78
N PHE A 135 6.59 7.40 -6.30
CA PHE A 135 5.25 7.02 -6.73
C PHE A 135 5.06 7.06 -8.26
N LYS A 136 6.14 7.06 -9.02
CA LYS A 136 6.11 6.98 -10.50
C LYS A 136 5.16 7.99 -11.15
N GLY A 137 5.24 9.24 -10.71
CA GLY A 137 4.46 10.35 -11.28
C GLY A 137 3.10 10.61 -10.63
N TYR A 138 2.70 9.85 -9.60
CA TYR A 138 1.53 10.14 -8.79
C TYR A 138 1.90 10.23 -7.32
N ASN A 139 1.86 11.43 -6.74
CA ASN A 139 2.08 11.61 -5.32
C ASN A 139 0.72 11.71 -4.58
N PRO A 140 0.35 10.68 -3.79
CA PRO A 140 -0.92 10.68 -3.07
C PRO A 140 -1.00 11.77 -2.00
N PHE A 141 0.15 12.24 -1.49
CA PHE A 141 0.22 13.30 -0.48
C PHE A 141 0.01 14.70 -1.06
N CYS A 142 0.11 14.89 -2.38
CA CYS A 142 -0.31 16.12 -3.03
C CYS A 142 -1.83 16.21 -3.21
N ALA A 143 -2.53 15.10 -3.26
CA ALA A 143 -3.97 15.06 -3.48
C ALA A 143 -4.73 15.22 -2.16
N VAL A 144 -5.61 16.20 -2.08
CA VAL A 144 -6.54 16.39 -0.96
C VAL A 144 -7.83 15.62 -1.19
N ASN A 145 -8.51 15.26 -0.09
CA ASN A 145 -9.82 14.60 -0.13
C ASN A 145 -10.97 15.59 -0.35
N ILE A 146 -10.74 16.66 -1.09
CA ILE A 146 -11.80 17.64 -1.38
C ILE A 146 -12.59 17.12 -2.58
N LEU A 147 -13.88 16.93 -2.39
CA LEU A 147 -14.82 16.80 -3.48
C LEU A 147 -14.96 18.17 -4.13
N HIS A 148 -14.57 18.28 -5.40
CA HIS A 148 -14.72 19.51 -6.17
C HIS A 148 -16.19 19.81 -6.54
N ASP A 149 -17.11 18.99 -6.10
CA ASP A 149 -18.52 19.18 -6.38
C ASP A 149 -19.13 20.21 -5.43
N ARG A 150 -18.90 21.48 -5.77
CA ARG A 150 -19.41 22.63 -5.02
C ARG A 150 -20.93 22.73 -5.02
N LEU A 151 -21.63 22.00 -5.89
CA LEU A 151 -23.07 22.06 -6.01
C LEU A 151 -23.79 21.36 -4.85
N PHE A 152 -23.12 20.43 -4.17
CA PHE A 152 -23.70 19.61 -3.12
C PHE A 152 -23.13 19.87 -1.72
N ILE A 153 -22.12 20.74 -1.59
CA ILE A 153 -21.51 21.05 -0.29
C ILE A 153 -21.87 22.46 0.14
N GLU A 154 -22.62 22.57 1.24
CA GLU A 154 -22.84 23.83 1.94
C GLU A 154 -21.62 24.13 2.84
N TYR A 155 -20.64 24.86 2.33
CA TYR A 155 -19.35 25.11 3.01
C TYR A 155 -19.49 25.82 4.36
N ASP A 156 -20.49 26.64 4.51
CA ASP A 156 -20.80 27.38 5.73
C ASP A 156 -21.42 26.53 6.84
N LYS A 157 -21.94 25.34 6.48
CA LYS A 157 -22.59 24.41 7.39
C LYS A 157 -21.84 23.09 7.54
N THR A 158 -20.78 22.85 6.75
CA THR A 158 -20.06 21.59 6.72
C THR A 158 -18.69 21.78 7.36
N ASP A 159 -18.34 20.91 8.33
CA ASP A 159 -16.97 20.81 8.79
C ASP A 159 -16.08 20.29 7.65
N MET A 160 -15.24 21.18 7.13
CA MET A 160 -14.33 20.88 6.01
C MET A 160 -13.03 20.20 6.46
N THR A 161 -12.76 20.11 7.76
CA THR A 161 -11.50 19.60 8.30
C THR A 161 -11.17 18.18 7.78
N PRO A 162 -12.10 17.22 7.74
CA PRO A 162 -11.81 15.86 7.21
C PRO A 162 -11.44 15.86 5.71
N TYR A 163 -11.90 16.86 4.97
CA TYR A 163 -11.64 16.97 3.53
C TYR A 163 -10.29 17.63 3.19
N LEU A 164 -9.66 18.27 4.19
CA LEU A 164 -8.32 18.86 4.03
C LEU A 164 -7.21 17.79 4.12
N ASN A 165 -7.54 16.61 4.60
CA ASN A 165 -6.59 15.51 4.68
C ASN A 165 -6.09 15.09 3.30
N ARG A 166 -4.84 14.67 3.23
CA ARG A 166 -4.24 14.13 2.02
C ARG A 166 -4.66 12.67 1.84
N ARG A 167 -4.62 12.18 0.59
CA ARG A 167 -5.00 10.78 0.28
C ARG A 167 -3.94 9.78 0.67
N GLY A 168 -2.67 10.21 0.76
CA GLY A 168 -1.57 9.35 1.21
C GLY A 168 -1.77 8.91 2.65
N MET A 169 -1.28 7.73 2.96
CA MET A 169 -1.34 7.12 4.29
C MET A 169 0.08 6.81 4.78
N VAL A 170 0.28 6.85 6.09
CA VAL A 170 1.54 6.47 6.73
C VAL A 170 1.28 5.29 7.66
N PHE A 171 2.12 4.28 7.59
CA PHE A 171 2.05 3.10 8.45
C PHE A 171 3.35 2.93 9.23
N CYS A 172 3.23 2.45 10.46
CA CYS A 172 4.34 1.99 11.28
C CYS A 172 4.07 0.53 11.67
N ASP A 173 4.95 -0.39 11.27
CA ASP A 173 4.81 -1.83 11.49
C ASP A 173 3.43 -2.38 11.05
N GLY A 174 2.96 -1.89 9.89
CA GLY A 174 1.68 -2.27 9.32
C GLY A 174 0.44 -1.63 9.97
N LYS A 175 0.60 -0.78 10.99
CA LYS A 175 -0.49 -0.04 11.63
C LYS A 175 -0.57 1.38 11.09
N PRO A 176 -1.75 1.86 10.65
CA PRO A 176 -1.89 3.21 10.13
C PRO A 176 -1.72 4.25 11.23
N LEU A 177 -0.98 5.31 10.94
CA LEU A 177 -0.95 6.51 11.77
C LEU A 177 -2.17 7.40 11.44
N VAL A 178 -2.57 8.24 12.40
CA VAL A 178 -3.69 9.16 12.24
C VAL A 178 -3.23 10.45 11.58
N GLN A 179 -3.84 10.84 10.46
CA GLN A 179 -3.55 12.12 9.85
C GLN A 179 -4.16 13.27 10.65
N VAL A 180 -3.35 14.29 10.94
CA VAL A 180 -3.80 15.51 11.60
C VAL A 180 -3.78 16.70 10.63
N ALA A 181 -4.65 17.69 10.87
CA ALA A 181 -4.79 18.85 10.00
C ALA A 181 -3.69 19.89 10.22
N LEU A 182 -3.13 19.97 11.42
CA LEU A 182 -2.12 20.94 11.81
C LEU A 182 -0.94 20.24 12.47
N TYR A 183 0.28 20.70 12.15
CA TYR A 183 1.52 20.18 12.71
C TYR A 183 1.48 20.10 14.26
N ARG A 184 1.02 21.15 14.93
CA ARG A 184 0.95 21.21 16.41
C ARG A 184 0.12 20.09 17.03
N GLN A 185 -0.85 19.53 16.32
CA GLN A 185 -1.68 18.45 16.87
C GLN A 185 -0.88 17.17 17.09
N MET A 186 0.25 16.98 16.38
CA MET A 186 1.15 15.85 16.65
C MET A 186 1.80 15.94 18.03
N THR A 187 1.94 17.15 18.62
CA THR A 187 2.48 17.28 19.98
C THR A 187 1.55 16.71 21.04
N GLU A 188 0.25 16.72 20.77
CA GLU A 188 -0.80 16.22 21.65
C GLU A 188 -1.22 14.78 21.32
N GLN A 189 -0.95 14.33 20.08
CA GLN A 189 -1.41 13.03 19.56
C GLN A 189 -0.24 12.17 19.06
N PRO A 190 0.32 11.27 19.89
CA PRO A 190 1.22 10.23 19.42
C PRO A 190 0.55 9.33 18.35
N GLY A 191 1.34 8.63 17.55
CA GLY A 191 0.81 7.80 16.47
C GLY A 191 0.16 8.58 15.35
N SER A 192 0.63 9.80 15.08
CA SER A 192 0.04 10.71 14.09
C SER A 192 1.04 11.22 13.07
N TYR A 193 0.53 11.75 11.96
CA TYR A 193 1.33 12.40 10.93
C TYR A 193 0.64 13.63 10.35
N TRP A 194 1.45 14.55 9.84
CA TRP A 194 1.02 15.73 9.14
C TRP A 194 1.81 15.89 7.83
N VAL A 195 1.15 16.40 6.81
CA VAL A 195 1.74 16.60 5.48
C VAL A 195 1.81 18.09 5.17
N GLU A 196 2.97 18.55 4.73
CA GLU A 196 3.13 19.95 4.28
C GLU A 196 2.19 20.26 3.10
N ALA A 197 1.86 21.56 2.94
CA ALA A 197 0.92 22.01 1.92
C ALA A 197 1.33 21.61 0.49
N ASN A 198 2.63 21.51 0.22
CA ASN A 198 3.18 21.08 -1.07
C ASN A 198 3.09 19.54 -1.29
N GLY A 199 2.79 18.75 -0.24
CA GLY A 199 2.73 17.31 -0.31
C GLY A 199 4.08 16.62 -0.52
N GLN A 200 5.19 17.30 -0.26
CA GLN A 200 6.55 16.79 -0.50
C GLN A 200 7.25 16.33 0.79
N THR A 201 6.79 16.79 1.93
CA THR A 201 7.35 16.45 3.22
C THR A 201 6.25 15.93 4.13
N ILE A 202 6.52 14.79 4.74
CA ILE A 202 5.64 14.16 5.71
C ILE A 202 6.33 14.22 7.06
N HIS A 203 5.63 14.78 8.05
CA HIS A 203 6.06 14.78 9.44
C HIS A 203 5.24 13.76 10.21
N PHE A 204 5.86 13.02 11.12
CA PHE A 204 5.17 12.02 11.91
C PHE A 204 5.77 11.87 13.30
N ARG A 205 4.93 11.48 14.24
CA ARG A 205 5.29 11.12 15.60
C ARG A 205 4.87 9.70 15.87
N LEU A 206 5.81 8.85 16.27
CA LEU A 206 5.49 7.47 16.67
C LEU A 206 4.87 7.44 18.07
N GLU A 207 4.21 6.32 18.41
CA GLU A 207 3.40 6.16 19.62
C GLU A 207 4.17 6.47 20.92
N ASN A 208 5.41 6.04 21.02
CA ASN A 208 6.25 6.20 22.21
C ASN A 208 7.44 7.15 22.00
N ASP A 209 7.37 8.06 21.02
CA ASP A 209 8.49 8.91 20.62
C ASP A 209 9.73 8.11 20.17
N GLU A 210 9.54 6.94 19.60
CA GLU A 210 10.58 6.00 19.18
C GLU A 210 11.31 6.48 17.91
N ASP A 211 12.47 5.87 17.66
CA ASP A 211 13.24 6.12 16.45
C ASP A 211 12.65 5.31 15.27
N PRO A 212 12.20 5.93 14.18
CA PRO A 212 11.61 5.22 13.05
C PRO A 212 12.56 4.24 12.37
N ARG A 213 13.86 4.35 12.57
CA ARG A 213 14.84 3.39 12.04
C ARG A 213 14.78 2.02 12.72
N MET A 214 14.05 1.91 13.82
CA MET A 214 13.79 0.66 14.53
C MET A 214 12.46 0.00 14.08
N HIS A 215 11.76 0.60 13.15
CA HIS A 215 10.44 0.20 12.68
C HIS A 215 10.39 0.12 11.17
N THR A 216 9.38 -0.57 10.64
CA THR A 216 9.04 -0.51 9.21
C THR A 216 8.05 0.62 8.98
N ILE A 217 8.50 1.68 8.33
CA ILE A 217 7.65 2.81 7.95
C ILE A 217 7.29 2.66 6.47
N GLU A 218 5.99 2.71 6.18
CA GLU A 218 5.45 2.58 4.82
C GLU A 218 4.55 3.77 4.48
N LEU A 219 4.60 4.20 3.23
CA LEU A 219 3.82 5.32 2.69
C LEU A 219 2.90 4.87 1.55
#